data_0f7aff6ababe33d183d08c098518935c
#
_entry.id   0f7aff6ababe33d183d08c098518935c
#
_cell.length_a   1.000
_cell.length_b   1.000
_cell.length_c   1.000
_cell.angle_alpha   90.00
_cell.angle_beta   90.00
_cell.angle_gamma   90.00
#
_symmetry.space_group_name_H-M   'P 1'
#
loop_
_entity.id
_entity.type
_entity.pdbx_description
1 polymer ?
#
loop_
_entity_poly.entity_id
_entity_poly.type
_entity_poly.pdbx_seq_one_letter_code
_entity_poly.pdbx_strand_id
1 'polypeptide(L)'
;MILIYVRLFMELSEVSLICKALSDQNRLQIIYLLTYGEQCACELLEQMKITQPTLSHHMKVLENCSLVIARRKGKWSHYSLNRDRWAAFRGYIESIRDEDREKGESRCSL
;
A
#
# COMPACT_ATOMS: atom_id res chain seq x y z
N MET A 1 -17.13 -9.10 -15.91
CA MET A 1 -17.64 -8.02 -15.19
C MET A 1 -17.58 -8.15 -13.71
N ILE A 2 -18.17 -9.14 -13.18
CA ILE A 2 -18.13 -9.35 -11.77
C ILE A 2 -16.73 -9.49 -11.24
N LEU A 3 -15.88 -10.16 -11.98
CA LEU A 3 -14.52 -10.35 -11.56
C LEU A 3 -13.74 -9.03 -11.49
N ILE A 4 -14.01 -8.15 -12.43
CA ILE A 4 -13.37 -6.86 -12.44
C ILE A 4 -13.85 -6.07 -11.26
N TYR A 5 -15.12 -6.19 -10.96
CA TYR A 5 -15.70 -5.50 -9.85
C TYR A 5 -15.07 -5.96 -8.54
N VAL A 6 -14.93 -7.25 -8.38
CA VAL A 6 -14.34 -7.80 -7.19
C VAL A 6 -12.90 -7.36 -7.02
N ARG A 7 -12.17 -7.30 -8.12
CA ARG A 7 -10.79 -6.89 -8.07
C ARG A 7 -10.61 -5.44 -7.69
N LEU A 8 -11.50 -4.59 -8.15
CA LEU A 8 -11.38 -3.19 -7.86
C LEU A 8 -12.00 -2.82 -6.54
N PHE A 9 -12.74 -3.74 -5.96
CA PHE A 9 -13.48 -3.41 -4.76
C PHE A 9 -12.81 -3.99 -3.54
N MET A 10 -12.12 -3.18 -2.80
CA MET A 10 -11.60 -3.60 -1.52
C MET A 10 -12.59 -3.22 -0.45
N GLU A 11 -12.60 -3.96 0.62
CA GLU A 11 -13.45 -3.62 1.73
C GLU A 11 -12.87 -2.41 2.43
N LEU A 12 -13.72 -1.58 2.97
CA LEU A 12 -13.26 -0.36 3.64
C LEU A 12 -12.31 -0.64 4.79
N SER A 13 -12.51 -1.76 5.48
CA SER A 13 -11.60 -2.13 6.55
C SER A 13 -10.19 -2.38 6.03
N GLU A 14 -10.09 -2.98 4.84
CA GLU A 14 -8.79 -3.24 4.24
C GLU A 14 -8.15 -1.95 3.76
N VAL A 15 -8.96 -1.08 3.18
CA VAL A 15 -8.47 0.22 2.73
C VAL A 15 -7.95 1.02 3.93
N SER A 16 -8.70 1.02 5.01
CA SER A 16 -8.32 1.74 6.20
C SER A 16 -7.01 1.23 6.77
N LEU A 17 -6.83 -0.08 6.77
CA LEU A 17 -5.61 -0.68 7.28
C LEU A 17 -4.40 -0.26 6.43
N ILE A 18 -4.58 -0.23 5.12
CA ILE A 18 -3.51 0.22 4.23
C ILE A 18 -3.21 1.70 4.48
N CYS A 19 -4.24 2.51 4.62
CA CYS A 19 -4.04 3.94 4.88
C CYS A 19 -3.24 4.16 6.17
N LYS A 20 -3.53 3.37 7.18
CA LYS A 20 -2.78 3.46 8.44
C LYS A 20 -1.32 3.08 8.22
N ALA A 21 -1.09 2.04 7.45
CA ALA A 21 0.28 1.62 7.18
C ALA A 21 1.04 2.69 6.41
N LEU A 22 0.36 3.41 5.53
CA LEU A 22 1.00 4.43 4.71
C LEU A 22 1.10 5.80 5.37
N SER A 23 0.67 5.92 6.61
CA SER A 23 0.68 7.21 7.26
C SER A 23 2.04 7.61 7.84
N ASP A 24 3.08 6.84 7.58
CA ASP A 24 4.42 7.09 8.08
C ASP A 24 5.35 7.36 6.90
N GLN A 25 6.20 8.38 7.01
CA GLN A 25 7.08 8.78 5.93
C GLN A 25 8.05 7.68 5.51
N ASN A 26 8.58 6.94 6.48
CA ASN A 26 9.50 5.86 6.16
C ASN A 26 8.80 4.75 5.38
N ARG A 27 7.58 4.44 5.76
CA ARG A 27 6.84 3.40 5.07
C ARG A 27 6.46 3.82 3.66
N LEU A 28 6.13 5.10 3.47
CA LEU A 28 5.88 5.59 2.11
C LEU A 28 7.14 5.49 1.27
N GLN A 29 8.29 5.80 1.84
CA GLN A 29 9.55 5.72 1.13
C GLN A 29 9.85 4.27 0.73
N ILE A 30 9.60 3.33 1.64
CA ILE A 30 9.80 1.92 1.36
C ILE A 30 8.95 1.49 0.16
N ILE A 31 7.67 1.84 0.16
CA ILE A 31 6.80 1.49 -0.96
C ILE A 31 7.34 2.07 -2.25
N TYR A 32 7.77 3.32 -2.22
CA TYR A 32 8.31 3.96 -3.42
C TYR A 32 9.55 3.20 -3.92
N LEU A 33 10.45 2.84 -3.02
CA LEU A 33 11.66 2.13 -3.41
C LEU A 33 11.35 0.75 -3.98
N LEU A 34 10.35 0.09 -3.46
CA LEU A 34 9.99 -1.24 -3.93
C LEU A 34 9.28 -1.22 -5.28
N THR A 35 8.84 -0.06 -5.76
CA THR A 35 8.25 -0.01 -7.09
C THR A 35 9.26 -0.36 -8.17
N TYR A 36 10.54 -0.23 -7.88
CA TYR A 36 11.60 -0.54 -8.84
C TYR A 36 12.05 -2.01 -8.79
N GLY A 37 11.44 -2.80 -7.93
CA GLY A 37 11.75 -4.22 -7.86
C GLY A 37 12.05 -4.68 -6.46
N GLU A 38 12.28 -5.96 -6.32
CA GLU A 38 12.59 -6.57 -5.04
C GLU A 38 13.91 -6.04 -4.51
N GLN A 39 13.97 -5.78 -3.21
CA GLN A 39 15.20 -5.33 -2.57
C GLN A 39 15.41 -6.06 -1.25
N CYS A 40 16.66 -6.32 -0.92
CA CYS A 40 16.94 -6.94 0.36
C CYS A 40 16.96 -5.85 1.44
N ALA A 41 16.82 -6.30 2.69
CA ALA A 41 16.86 -5.37 3.81
C ALA A 41 18.14 -4.53 3.79
N CYS A 42 19.25 -5.13 3.40
CA CYS A 42 20.52 -4.41 3.36
C CYS A 42 20.50 -3.25 2.37
N GLU A 43 19.85 -3.46 1.22
CA GLU A 43 19.77 -2.40 0.22
C GLU A 43 18.88 -1.26 0.71
N LEU A 44 17.80 -1.61 1.40
CA LEU A 44 16.92 -0.60 1.94
C LEU A 44 17.60 0.23 3.03
N LEU A 45 18.39 -0.45 3.87
CA LEU A 45 19.11 0.25 4.92
C LEU A 45 20.15 1.20 4.37
N GLU A 46 20.74 0.89 3.23
CA GLU A 46 21.70 1.78 2.60
C GLU A 46 21.05 3.06 2.10
N GLN A 47 19.79 2.96 1.72
CA GLN A 47 19.07 4.09 1.14
C GLN A 47 18.29 4.90 2.17
N MET A 48 18.10 4.33 3.35
CA MET A 48 17.30 4.99 4.37
C MET A 48 18.14 5.16 5.63
N LYS A 49 17.92 6.25 6.33
CA LYS A 49 18.68 6.52 7.55
C LYS A 49 17.93 6.01 8.76
N ILE A 50 17.78 4.73 8.84
CA ILE A 50 17.10 4.10 9.97
C ILE A 50 17.86 2.86 10.37
N THR A 51 17.58 2.38 11.56
CA THR A 51 18.25 1.18 12.07
C THR A 51 17.53 -0.06 11.56
N GLN A 52 18.20 -1.20 11.66
CA GLN A 52 17.62 -2.44 11.23
C GLN A 52 16.35 -2.81 12.02
N PRO A 53 16.31 -2.66 13.36
CA PRO A 53 15.06 -2.94 14.07
C PRO A 53 13.91 -2.03 13.64
N THR A 54 14.21 -0.77 13.31
CA THR A 54 13.19 0.15 12.85
C THR A 54 12.65 -0.30 11.49
N LEU A 55 13.56 -0.69 10.59
CA LEU A 55 13.13 -1.21 9.29
C LEU A 55 12.27 -2.44 9.46
N SER A 56 12.69 -3.38 10.32
CA SER A 56 11.91 -4.59 10.55
C SER A 56 10.51 -4.28 11.04
N HIS A 57 10.38 -3.29 11.91
CA HIS A 57 9.07 -2.89 12.42
C HIS A 57 8.20 -2.35 11.28
N HIS A 58 8.77 -1.48 10.45
CA HIS A 58 8.01 -0.91 9.33
C HIS A 58 7.59 -2.00 8.35
N MET A 59 8.48 -2.95 8.10
CA MET A 59 8.14 -4.03 7.19
C MET A 59 7.03 -4.91 7.72
N LYS A 60 7.02 -5.14 9.03
CA LYS A 60 5.97 -5.93 9.63
C LYS A 60 4.62 -5.25 9.45
N VAL A 61 4.58 -3.94 9.62
CA VAL A 61 3.34 -3.19 9.43
C VAL A 61 2.87 -3.32 7.98
N LEU A 62 3.80 -3.21 7.02
CA LEU A 62 3.44 -3.31 5.61
C LEU A 62 3.05 -4.73 5.21
N GLU A 63 3.65 -5.74 5.84
CA GLU A 63 3.28 -7.11 5.58
C GLU A 63 1.89 -7.41 6.14
N ASN A 64 1.57 -6.83 7.30
CA ASN A 64 0.29 -7.10 7.94
C ASN A 64 -0.90 -6.61 7.12
N CYS A 65 -0.70 -5.62 6.27
CA CYS A 65 -1.77 -5.16 5.37
C CYS A 65 -1.59 -5.72 3.97
N SER A 66 -0.64 -6.64 3.81
CA SER A 66 -0.38 -7.33 2.56
C SER A 66 0.13 -6.46 1.41
N LEU A 67 0.67 -5.29 1.73
CA LEU A 67 1.26 -4.45 0.68
C LEU A 67 2.63 -4.94 0.27
N VAL A 68 3.32 -5.60 1.19
CA VAL A 68 4.68 -6.07 0.96
C VAL A 68 4.75 -7.56 1.23
N ILE A 69 5.52 -8.26 0.43
CA ILE A 69 5.77 -9.67 0.57
C ILE A 69 7.23 -9.84 0.98
N ALA A 70 7.46 -10.59 2.05
CA ALA A 70 8.80 -10.86 2.52
C ALA A 70 9.21 -12.27 2.15
N ARG A 71 10.44 -12.42 1.71
CA ARG A 71 10.99 -13.72 1.37
C ARG A 71 12.38 -13.85 1.96
N ARG A 72 12.60 -14.93 2.66
CA ARG A 72 13.89 -15.14 3.29
C ARG A 72 14.84 -15.78 2.29
N LYS A 73 16.04 -15.26 2.19
CA LYS A 73 17.01 -15.80 1.30
C LYS A 73 18.36 -15.68 2.00
N GLY A 74 18.85 -16.80 2.50
CA GLY A 74 20.04 -16.78 3.31
C GLY A 74 19.72 -16.10 4.63
N LYS A 75 20.58 -15.20 5.06
CA LYS A 75 20.35 -14.51 6.31
C LYS A 75 19.65 -13.17 6.12
N TRP A 76 19.32 -12.84 4.91
CA TRP A 76 18.65 -11.56 4.65
C TRP A 76 17.22 -11.77 4.21
N SER A 77 16.37 -10.85 4.61
CA SER A 77 15.00 -10.81 4.10
C SER A 77 14.98 -10.00 2.83
N HIS A 78 14.23 -10.45 1.86
CA HIS A 78 14.02 -9.74 0.60
C HIS A 78 12.57 -9.34 0.53
N TYR A 79 12.33 -8.12 0.14
CA TYR A 79 10.97 -7.56 0.15
C TYR A 79 10.56 -7.15 -1.24
N SER A 80 9.32 -7.41 -1.56
CA SER A 80 8.76 -6.97 -2.84
C SER A 80 7.37 -6.40 -2.62
N LEU A 81 6.98 -5.54 -3.53
CA LEU A 81 5.66 -4.94 -3.48
C LEU A 81 4.64 -5.96 -3.97
N ASN A 82 3.56 -6.12 -3.23
CA ASN A 82 2.46 -6.96 -3.66
C ASN A 82 1.67 -6.16 -4.67
N ARG A 83 1.95 -6.39 -5.94
CA ARG A 83 1.41 -5.55 -7.02
C ARG A 83 -0.10 -5.64 -7.16
N ASP A 84 -0.66 -6.81 -6.93
CA ASP A 84 -2.11 -6.96 -7.01
C ASP A 84 -2.78 -6.16 -5.89
N ARG A 85 -2.20 -6.22 -4.70
CA ARG A 85 -2.77 -5.50 -3.57
C ARG A 85 -2.64 -4.00 -3.79
N TRP A 86 -1.50 -3.57 -4.29
CA TRP A 86 -1.26 -2.16 -4.57
C TRP A 86 -2.23 -1.66 -5.64
N ALA A 87 -2.44 -2.47 -6.68
CA ALA A 87 -3.36 -2.09 -7.75
C ALA A 87 -4.78 -1.97 -7.25
N ALA A 88 -5.20 -2.86 -6.35
CA ALA A 88 -6.53 -2.80 -5.78
C ALA A 88 -6.72 -1.53 -4.96
N PHE A 89 -5.70 -1.19 -4.17
CA PHE A 89 -5.75 0.01 -3.35
C PHE A 89 -5.81 1.25 -4.25
N ARG A 90 -4.97 1.28 -5.28
CA ARG A 90 -4.93 2.38 -6.21
C ARG A 90 -6.27 2.54 -6.92
N GLY A 91 -6.88 1.40 -7.27
CA GLY A 91 -8.19 1.42 -7.91
C GLY A 91 -9.26 2.01 -7.01
N TYR A 92 -9.19 1.70 -5.72
CA TYR A 92 -10.13 2.27 -4.79
C TYR A 92 -9.95 3.79 -4.72
N ILE A 93 -8.71 4.25 -4.62
CA ILE A 93 -8.44 5.68 -4.54
C ILE A 93 -8.96 6.38 -5.82
N GLU A 94 -8.73 5.77 -6.96
CA GLU A 94 -9.20 6.34 -8.21
C GLU A 94 -10.70 6.36 -8.34
N SER A 95 -11.39 5.52 -7.59
CA SER A 95 -12.84 5.50 -7.63
C SER A 95 -13.43 6.72 -6.92
N ILE A 96 -12.62 7.39 -6.09
CA ILE A 96 -13.06 8.61 -5.45
C ILE A 96 -12.76 9.72 -6.45
N ARG A 97 -13.79 10.11 -7.16
CA ARG A 97 -13.61 11.04 -8.25
C ARG A 97 -13.96 12.45 -7.92
N ASP A 98 -13.36 13.31 -8.68
CA ASP A 98 -13.56 14.70 -8.52
C ASP A 98 -14.59 15.15 -9.55
N GLU A 99 -15.73 14.53 -9.54
CA GLU A 99 -16.78 14.85 -10.49
C GLU A 99 -17.96 15.42 -9.76
N ASP A 100 -18.44 16.53 -10.24
CA ASP A 100 -19.58 17.14 -9.65
C ASP A 100 -20.82 16.30 -9.93
N ARG A 101 -21.68 16.26 -8.98
CA ARG A 101 -22.87 15.56 -9.16
C ARG A 101 -23.73 16.39 -10.04
N GLU A 102 -24.16 15.83 -11.07
CA GLU A 102 -24.91 16.51 -11.97
C GLU A 102 -26.08 17.05 -11.46
N LYS A 103 -26.37 18.15 -11.75
CA LYS A 103 -27.53 18.66 -11.58
C LYS A 103 -28.08 18.99 -10.42
N GLY A 104 -27.90 19.62 -9.96
CA GLY A 104 -28.51 20.25 -9.00
C GLY A 104 -29.46 19.63 -8.10
N GLU A 105 -29.49 18.46 -8.05
CA GLU A 105 -30.38 17.89 -7.31
C GLU A 105 -29.78 17.47 -6.07
N SER A 106 -29.79 18.19 -5.06
CA SER A 106 -29.26 17.83 -3.78
C SER A 106 -30.24 16.93 -3.06
N ARG A 107 -29.75 15.86 -2.54
CA ARG A 107 -30.59 14.97 -1.82
C ARG A 107 -30.95 15.52 -0.49
N CYS A 108 -30.15 16.39 -0.02
CA CYS A 108 -30.43 17.00 1.26
C CYS A 108 -30.97 18.33 1.01
N SER A 109 -32.02 18.38 0.36
CA SER A 109 -32.55 19.66 0.09
C SER A 109 -33.31 20.09 1.26
N LEU A 110 -32.76 20.70 2.10
CA LEU A 110 -33.52 21.28 3.18
C LEU A 110 -33.23 22.70 3.38
#